data_5427d0ccd147e18affc7a90559368960
#
_entry.id   5427d0ccd147e18affc7a90559368960
#
_cell.length_a   1.000
_cell.length_b   1.000
_cell.length_c   1.000
_cell.angle_alpha   90.00
_cell.angle_beta   90.00
_cell.angle_gamma   90.00
#
_symmetry.space_group_name_H-M   'P 1'
#
loop_
_entity.id
_entity.type
_entity.pdbx_description
1 polymer ?
#
loop_
_entity_poly.entity_id
_entity_poly.type
_entity_poly.pdbx_seq_one_letter_code
_entity_poly.pdbx_strand_id
1 'polypeptide(L)'
;MAAPGKVVHFLTFLTFLTPMNKLEQIQREQMKKDPVDFNVGDTVKVHTRVVEGGKERIQIFAGIIIAMKGHGVGHSFTVRKLSYGEGVERVFPVHTPKIAKVEIVKRGRVRRARLHYLRDRLGKEAVQVKEAISNR
;
A
#
# COMPACT_ATOMS: atom_id res chain seq x y z
N MET A 1 -58.80 -8.59 -23.33
CA MET A 1 -58.20 -9.08 -22.06
C MET A 1 -56.80 -8.55 -21.94
N ALA A 2 -56.63 -7.57 -21.11
CA ALA A 2 -55.32 -7.01 -20.86
C ALA A 2 -54.56 -7.89 -19.86
N ALA A 3 -53.41 -8.40 -20.24
CA ALA A 3 -52.52 -9.11 -19.33
C ALA A 3 -52.01 -8.13 -18.26
N PRO A 4 -52.00 -8.52 -16.97
CA PRO A 4 -51.49 -7.66 -15.94
C PRO A 4 -49.98 -7.49 -16.14
N GLY A 5 -49.61 -6.24 -16.35
CA GLY A 5 -48.21 -5.83 -16.46
C GLY A 5 -47.43 -6.28 -15.24
N LYS A 6 -46.33 -6.97 -15.50
CA LYS A 6 -45.32 -7.23 -14.49
C LYS A 6 -44.87 -5.89 -13.92
N VAL A 7 -45.33 -5.59 -12.74
CA VAL A 7 -44.73 -4.51 -11.95
C VAL A 7 -43.34 -4.97 -11.64
N VAL A 8 -42.41 -4.47 -12.43
CA VAL A 8 -41.01 -4.57 -12.11
C VAL A 8 -40.83 -3.71 -10.88
N HIS A 9 -40.81 -4.35 -9.73
CA HIS A 9 -40.30 -3.68 -8.55
C HIS A 9 -38.87 -3.31 -8.86
N PHE A 10 -38.69 -2.11 -9.38
CA PHE A 10 -37.48 -1.38 -9.19
C PHE A 10 -37.39 -1.14 -7.68
N LEU A 11 -36.81 -2.12 -7.00
CA LEU A 11 -36.18 -1.88 -5.74
C LEU A 11 -35.13 -0.83 -6.02
N THR A 12 -35.57 0.39 -5.89
CA THR A 12 -34.69 1.51 -5.70
C THR A 12 -33.80 1.11 -4.54
N PHE A 13 -32.62 0.66 -4.86
CA PHE A 13 -31.52 0.68 -3.93
C PHE A 13 -31.36 2.15 -3.57
N LEU A 14 -32.15 2.59 -2.63
CA LEU A 14 -31.85 3.72 -1.81
C LEU A 14 -30.53 3.33 -1.13
N THR A 15 -29.46 3.58 -1.84
CA THR A 15 -28.17 3.75 -1.23
C THR A 15 -28.45 4.75 -0.12
N PHE A 16 -28.48 4.26 1.10
CA PHE A 16 -28.44 5.09 2.26
C PHE A 16 -27.15 5.89 2.11
N LEU A 17 -27.26 7.04 1.49
CA LEU A 17 -26.30 8.13 1.58
C LEU A 17 -26.36 8.58 3.03
N THR A 18 -25.72 7.81 3.90
CA THR A 18 -25.31 8.34 5.19
C THR A 18 -24.51 9.58 4.84
N PRO A 19 -24.94 10.78 5.31
CA PRO A 19 -24.20 11.99 5.00
C PRO A 19 -22.77 11.77 5.47
N MET A 20 -21.86 11.72 4.51
CA MET A 20 -20.44 11.53 4.81
C MET A 20 -20.02 12.62 5.76
N ASN A 21 -19.44 12.20 6.87
CA ASN A 21 -18.91 13.10 7.86
C ASN A 21 -17.88 14.04 7.18
N LYS A 22 -17.90 15.31 7.51
CA LYS A 22 -16.99 16.32 6.92
C LYS A 22 -15.53 15.89 6.95
N LEU A 23 -15.16 15.12 7.98
CA LEU A 23 -13.85 14.51 8.14
C LEU A 23 -13.55 13.47 7.03
N GLU A 24 -14.53 12.63 6.69
CA GLU A 24 -14.37 11.60 5.63
C GLU A 24 -14.24 12.24 4.25
N GLN A 25 -14.91 13.37 4.02
CA GLN A 25 -14.77 14.12 2.76
C GLN A 25 -13.35 14.65 2.61
N ILE A 26 -12.80 15.30 3.64
CA ILE A 26 -11.43 15.81 3.66
C ILE A 26 -10.42 14.68 3.48
N GLN A 27 -10.65 13.55 4.13
CA GLN A 27 -9.78 12.37 3.97
C GLN A 27 -9.77 11.85 2.54
N ARG A 28 -10.92 11.79 1.87
CA ARG A 28 -11.00 11.34 0.46
C ARG A 28 -10.29 12.30 -0.48
N GLU A 29 -10.38 13.60 -0.25
CA GLU A 29 -9.68 14.59 -1.06
C GLU A 29 -8.16 14.48 -0.96
N GLN A 30 -7.65 14.07 0.20
CA GLN A 30 -6.22 13.88 0.45
C GLN A 30 -5.68 12.53 -0.02
N MET A 31 -6.54 11.58 -0.34
CA MET A 31 -6.12 10.28 -0.85
C MET A 31 -5.63 10.38 -2.30
N LYS A 32 -4.54 9.68 -2.62
CA LYS A 32 -4.11 9.51 -4.01
C LYS A 32 -5.17 8.73 -4.78
N LYS A 33 -5.48 9.17 -6.00
CA LYS A 33 -6.48 8.55 -6.86
C LYS A 33 -6.08 7.15 -7.31
N ASP A 34 -4.79 6.95 -7.56
CA ASP A 34 -4.24 5.68 -8.05
C ASP A 34 -3.17 5.16 -7.07
N PRO A 35 -3.58 4.53 -5.95
CA PRO A 35 -2.62 3.87 -5.07
C PRO A 35 -2.02 2.66 -5.79
N VAL A 36 -0.71 2.50 -5.68
CA VAL A 36 -0.04 1.31 -6.20
C VAL A 36 -0.50 0.09 -5.41
N ASP A 37 -0.93 -0.95 -6.12
CA ASP A 37 -1.33 -2.22 -5.52
C ASP A 37 -0.10 -3.07 -5.20
N PHE A 38 0.31 -3.05 -3.94
CA PHE A 38 1.40 -3.85 -3.39
C PHE A 38 0.94 -4.61 -2.15
N ASN A 39 1.57 -5.73 -1.89
CA ASN A 39 1.25 -6.61 -0.77
C ASN A 39 2.44 -6.79 0.17
N VAL A 40 2.16 -7.31 1.36
CA VAL A 40 3.22 -7.72 2.29
C VAL A 40 4.05 -8.84 1.66
N GLY A 41 5.36 -8.71 1.72
CA GLY A 41 6.30 -9.64 1.10
C GLY A 41 6.82 -9.20 -0.26
N ASP A 42 6.23 -8.18 -0.87
CA ASP A 42 6.72 -7.64 -2.13
C ASP A 42 8.02 -6.86 -1.92
N THR A 43 8.96 -7.03 -2.86
CA THR A 43 10.16 -6.21 -2.93
C THR A 43 9.88 -4.98 -3.76
N VAL A 44 10.05 -3.81 -3.14
CA VAL A 44 9.71 -2.51 -3.73
C VAL A 44 10.87 -1.54 -3.71
N LYS A 45 10.83 -0.58 -4.63
CA LYS A 45 11.65 0.62 -4.63
C LYS A 45 10.76 1.82 -4.38
N VAL A 46 10.95 2.48 -3.24
CA VAL A 46 10.21 3.69 -2.89
C VAL A 46 11.04 4.91 -3.26
N HIS A 47 10.55 5.71 -4.19
CA HIS A 47 11.16 6.96 -4.61
C HIS A 47 10.63 8.09 -3.75
N THR A 48 11.45 8.59 -2.83
CA THR A 48 11.09 9.66 -1.90
C THR A 48 11.69 10.97 -2.35
N ARG A 49 10.90 12.02 -2.38
CA ARG A 49 11.37 13.39 -2.60
C ARG A 49 11.95 13.94 -1.30
N VAL A 50 13.19 14.37 -1.37
CA VAL A 50 13.89 15.02 -0.25
C VAL A 50 14.24 16.43 -0.70
N VAL A 51 13.87 17.42 0.09
CA VAL A 51 14.21 18.82 -0.13
C VAL A 51 15.35 19.17 0.81
N GLU A 52 16.51 19.48 0.24
CA GLU A 52 17.69 19.90 0.96
C GLU A 52 18.26 21.17 0.32
N GLY A 53 18.43 22.22 1.11
CA GLY A 53 19.04 23.49 0.65
C GLY A 53 18.32 24.14 -0.55
N GLY A 54 17.00 24.05 -0.62
CA GLY A 54 16.17 24.57 -1.72
C GLY A 54 16.19 23.73 -3.00
N LYS A 55 16.88 22.59 -3.02
CA LYS A 55 16.90 21.65 -4.14
C LYS A 55 16.12 20.39 -3.78
N GLU A 56 15.31 19.93 -4.72
CA GLU A 56 14.64 18.61 -4.61
C GLU A 56 15.52 17.53 -5.22
N ARG A 57 15.67 16.43 -4.50
CA ARG A 57 16.29 15.21 -5.00
C ARG A 57 15.42 14.00 -4.70
N ILE A 58 15.53 12.97 -5.53
CA ILE A 58 14.84 11.70 -5.32
C ILE A 58 15.83 10.75 -4.63
N GLN A 59 15.41 10.25 -3.48
CA GLN A 59 16.11 9.19 -2.75
C GLN A 59 15.35 7.89 -2.91
N ILE A 60 16.05 6.83 -3.31
CA ILE A 60 15.45 5.50 -3.50
C ILE A 60 15.69 4.66 -2.27
N PHE A 61 14.61 4.13 -1.70
CA PHE A 61 14.67 3.16 -0.62
C PHE A 61 14.15 1.82 -1.15
N ALA A 62 15.06 0.87 -1.38
CA ALA A 62 14.72 -0.46 -1.90
C ALA A 62 14.72 -1.48 -0.77
N GLY A 63 13.66 -2.27 -0.66
CA GLY A 63 13.55 -3.30 0.37
C GLY A 63 12.27 -4.10 0.25
N ILE A 64 11.98 -4.90 1.26
CA ILE A 64 10.80 -5.74 1.36
C ILE A 64 9.76 -5.09 2.26
N ILE A 65 8.50 -5.17 1.86
CA ILE A 65 7.37 -4.76 2.69
C ILE A 65 7.14 -5.84 3.75
N ILE A 66 7.38 -5.50 5.02
CA ILE A 66 7.21 -6.43 6.14
C ILE A 66 5.85 -6.31 6.82
N ALA A 67 5.22 -5.16 6.76
CA ALA A 67 3.94 -4.92 7.38
C ALA A 67 3.18 -3.79 6.70
N MET A 68 1.87 -3.87 6.74
CA MET A 68 0.95 -2.81 6.36
C MET A 68 0.04 -2.49 7.54
N LYS A 69 -0.29 -1.22 7.75
CA LYS A 69 -1.08 -0.75 8.89
C LYS A 69 -2.03 0.36 8.46
N GLY A 70 -3.20 0.37 9.08
CA GLY A 70 -4.20 1.41 8.86
C GLY A 70 -4.99 1.24 7.57
N HIS A 71 -5.87 2.19 7.32
CA HIS A 71 -6.70 2.29 6.12
C HIS A 71 -6.99 3.76 5.81
N GLY A 72 -7.47 4.05 4.62
CA GLY A 72 -7.74 5.43 4.19
C GLY A 72 -6.46 6.26 4.19
N VAL A 73 -6.54 7.51 4.65
CA VAL A 73 -5.39 8.44 4.72
C VAL A 73 -4.30 7.94 5.66
N GLY A 74 -4.67 7.22 6.73
CA GLY A 74 -3.73 6.64 7.70
C GLY A 74 -3.05 5.37 7.23
N HIS A 75 -3.29 4.91 5.99
CA HIS A 75 -2.68 3.71 5.45
C HIS A 75 -1.16 3.90 5.28
N SER A 76 -0.39 3.02 5.89
CA SER A 76 1.07 3.04 5.86
C SER A 76 1.64 1.64 5.70
N PHE A 77 2.83 1.58 5.15
CA PHE A 77 3.57 0.33 4.98
C PHE A 77 5.01 0.49 5.49
N THR A 78 5.55 -0.60 6.01
CA THR A 78 6.91 -0.65 6.54
C THR A 78 7.79 -1.43 5.57
N VAL A 79 8.87 -0.81 5.14
CA VAL A 79 9.87 -1.42 4.26
C VAL A 79 11.14 -1.69 5.06
N ARG A 80 11.65 -2.92 4.95
CA ARG A 80 12.92 -3.35 5.54
C ARG A 80 13.96 -3.56 4.46
N LYS A 81 15.15 -3.01 4.66
CA LYS A 81 16.32 -3.26 3.84
C LYS A 81 17.52 -3.65 4.70
N LEU A 82 18.48 -4.31 4.12
CA LEU A 82 19.80 -4.47 4.71
C LEU A 82 20.70 -3.33 4.23
N SER A 83 21.34 -2.65 5.17
CA SER A 83 22.33 -1.62 4.93
C SER A 83 23.56 -1.94 5.75
N TYR A 84 24.68 -2.21 5.10
CA TYR A 84 25.96 -2.54 5.78
C TYR A 84 25.84 -3.69 6.81
N GLY A 85 25.05 -4.73 6.49
CA GLY A 85 24.81 -5.88 7.38
C GLY A 85 23.75 -5.65 8.45
N GLU A 86 23.25 -4.44 8.62
CA GLU A 86 22.20 -4.10 9.57
C GLU A 86 20.83 -3.95 8.89
N GLY A 87 19.78 -4.43 9.56
CA GLY A 87 18.41 -4.27 9.11
C GLY A 87 17.88 -2.87 9.43
N VAL A 88 17.54 -2.11 8.39
CA VAL A 88 16.93 -0.79 8.52
C VAL A 88 15.47 -0.86 8.10
N GLU A 89 14.57 -0.36 8.94
CA GLU A 89 13.14 -0.30 8.67
C GLU A 89 12.68 1.16 8.59
N ARG A 90 11.83 1.43 7.61
CA ARG A 90 11.20 2.74 7.48
C ARG A 90 9.73 2.60 7.16
N VAL A 91 8.92 3.40 7.86
CA VAL A 91 7.47 3.48 7.64
C VAL A 91 7.17 4.57 6.62
N PHE A 92 6.38 4.23 5.62
CA PHE A 92 5.94 5.14 4.57
C PHE A 92 4.42 5.24 4.57
N PRO A 93 3.84 6.43 4.75
CA PRO A 93 2.41 6.64 4.48
C PRO A 93 2.14 6.53 2.98
N VAL A 94 1.07 5.81 2.59
CA VAL A 94 0.75 5.56 1.17
C VAL A 94 0.39 6.85 0.43
N HIS A 95 -0.38 7.71 1.07
CA HIS A 95 -0.95 8.90 0.45
C HIS A 95 -0.10 10.18 0.60
N THR A 96 1.11 10.07 1.15
CA THR A 96 2.00 11.23 1.31
C THR A 96 2.47 11.78 -0.04
N PRO A 97 2.51 13.12 -0.23
CA PRO A 97 3.07 13.74 -1.43
C PRO A 97 4.59 13.59 -1.54
N LYS A 98 5.27 13.25 -0.43
CA LYS A 98 6.72 13.01 -0.40
C LYS A 98 7.14 11.78 -1.20
N ILE A 99 6.26 10.81 -1.38
CA ILE A 99 6.52 9.64 -2.22
C ILE A 99 6.16 9.99 -3.66
N ALA A 100 7.16 10.06 -4.52
CA ALA A 100 6.97 10.31 -5.94
C ALA A 100 6.41 9.07 -6.65
N LYS A 101 7.00 7.89 -6.37
CA LYS A 101 6.63 6.63 -7.04
C LYS A 101 7.01 5.45 -6.15
N VAL A 102 6.26 4.37 -6.26
CA VAL A 102 6.60 3.06 -5.71
C VAL A 102 6.66 2.06 -6.86
N GLU A 103 7.78 1.39 -7.03
CA GLU A 103 7.97 0.37 -8.05
C GLU A 103 8.04 -1.00 -7.39
N ILE A 104 7.28 -1.95 -7.91
CA ILE A 104 7.34 -3.35 -7.48
C ILE A 104 8.41 -4.05 -8.32
N VAL A 105 9.46 -4.51 -7.67
CA VAL A 105 10.56 -5.23 -8.34
C VAL A 105 10.22 -6.72 -8.46
N LYS A 106 9.73 -7.29 -7.35
CA LYS A 106 9.38 -8.70 -7.25
C LYS A 106 8.15 -8.86 -6.38
N ARG A 107 7.25 -9.73 -6.79
CA ARG A 107 6.11 -10.10 -5.95
C ARG A 107 6.49 -11.28 -5.06
N GLY A 108 6.19 -11.15 -3.77
CA GLY A 108 6.46 -12.17 -2.78
C GLY A 108 5.21 -12.95 -2.42
N ARG A 109 5.38 -14.25 -2.17
CA ARG A 109 4.32 -15.10 -1.61
C ARG A 109 4.59 -15.34 -0.14
N VAL A 110 3.70 -14.84 0.71
CA VAL A 110 3.78 -14.97 2.16
C VAL A 110 2.50 -15.57 2.72
N ARG A 111 2.62 -16.25 3.86
CA ARG A 111 1.48 -16.83 4.59
C ARG A 111 1.03 -15.96 5.76
N ARG A 112 1.86 -14.98 6.17
CA ARG A 112 1.61 -14.12 7.31
C ARG A 112 1.34 -12.70 6.85
N ALA A 113 0.44 -12.01 7.56
CA ALA A 113 0.15 -10.60 7.31
C ALA A 113 1.26 -9.65 7.78
N ARG A 114 2.14 -10.11 8.64
CA ARG A 114 3.28 -9.34 9.16
C ARG A 114 4.52 -10.22 9.21
N LEU A 115 5.63 -9.73 8.68
CA LEU A 115 6.88 -10.45 8.54
C LEU A 115 7.92 -9.99 9.57
N HIS A 116 7.51 -9.80 10.82
CA HIS A 116 8.42 -9.34 11.88
C HIS A 116 9.51 -10.37 12.22
N TYR A 117 9.30 -11.64 11.91
CA TYR A 117 10.31 -12.69 12.07
C TYR A 117 11.58 -12.46 11.25
N LEU A 118 11.53 -11.62 10.21
CA LEU A 118 12.73 -11.25 9.44
C LEU A 118 13.73 -10.44 10.25
N ARG A 119 13.31 -9.85 11.37
CA ARG A 119 14.20 -9.12 12.28
C ARG A 119 15.20 -10.04 12.97
N ASP A 120 14.79 -11.27 13.24
CA ASP A 120 15.61 -12.28 13.94
C ASP A 120 16.56 -13.00 13.00
N ARG A 121 16.42 -12.81 11.69
CA ARG A 121 17.27 -13.40 10.67
C ARG A 121 18.44 -12.49 10.34
N LEU A 122 19.59 -13.11 10.12
CA LEU A 122 20.84 -12.42 9.79
C LEU A 122 21.17 -12.54 8.31
N GLY A 123 21.94 -11.59 7.80
CA GLY A 123 22.46 -11.61 6.44
C GLY A 123 21.35 -11.56 5.38
N LYS A 124 21.56 -12.26 4.27
CA LYS A 124 20.63 -12.27 3.12
C LYS A 124 19.24 -12.80 3.46
N GLU A 125 19.12 -13.69 4.43
CA GLU A 125 17.84 -14.27 4.84
C GLU A 125 16.91 -13.24 5.53
N ALA A 126 17.47 -12.17 6.06
CA ALA A 126 16.71 -11.09 6.71
C ALA A 126 15.82 -10.29 5.73
N VAL A 127 16.04 -10.44 4.43
CA VAL A 127 15.28 -9.76 3.36
C VAL A 127 14.83 -10.74 2.26
N GLN A 128 14.90 -12.03 2.50
CA GLN A 128 14.53 -13.04 1.50
C GLN A 128 13.13 -13.59 1.74
N VAL A 129 12.26 -13.43 0.75
CA VAL A 129 10.90 -13.99 0.70
C VAL A 129 10.77 -14.82 -0.57
N LYS A 130 9.98 -15.91 -0.51
CA LYS A 130 9.68 -16.71 -1.69
C LYS A 130 8.97 -15.86 -2.75
N GLU A 131 9.43 -15.93 -3.99
CA GLU A 131 8.79 -15.25 -5.09
C GLU A 131 7.44 -15.87 -5.42
N ALA A 132 6.45 -15.04 -5.74
CA ALA A 132 5.20 -15.51 -6.30
C ALA A 132 5.46 -15.94 -7.74
N ILE A 133 5.29 -17.23 -8.03
CA ILE A 133 5.39 -17.76 -9.39
C ILE A 133 4.18 -17.19 -10.14
N SER A 134 4.43 -16.29 -11.07
CA SER A 134 3.43 -15.85 -12.02
C SER A 134 3.24 -16.98 -13.03
N ASN A 135 2.21 -17.80 -12.84
CA ASN A 135 1.75 -18.65 -13.93
C ASN A 135 1.25 -17.73 -15.05
N ARG A 136 2.04 -17.66 -16.13
CA ARG A 136 1.58 -17.13 -17.42
C ARG A 136 0.63 -18.09 -18.07
#